data_5cbfa249d7e699183cbd30f24013694f
#
_entry.id   5cbfa249d7e699183cbd30f24013694f
#
_cell.length_a   1.000
_cell.length_b   1.000
_cell.length_c   1.000
_cell.angle_alpha   90.00
_cell.angle_beta   90.00
_cell.angle_gamma   90.00
#
_symmetry.space_group_name_H-M   'P 1'
#
loop_
_entity.id
_entity.type
_entity.pdbx_description
1 polymer ?
#
loop_
_entity_poly.entity_id
_entity_poly.type
_entity_poly.pdbx_seq_one_letter_code
_entity_poly.pdbx_strand_id
1 'polypeptide(L)'
;MEKYRAYETLKKLAFERVSGTDKELEAAHLLVKECQAMGVEAHIESFEIPAPEITKVSLTLTSPVEKSFYCTGQGRSGQTPEEGIEAPFQYIYNGEDEYIGNVQGKIVMTTGSMTQDLRKKLIDRGALGYIVTWGGYYDDEIMQTQVPHRFTRPAKDDNSNFPGVMMNLNTAKKLLQEKPENVKMVLRQNNDTKGESRNVVAEIKGYEKPEEVVVFSAHYDSVEFSQGAWDNGSGSVTIMEICHYFAENPPKRTVRFVWCGSEEIGLMGSWAYCKQHTEELKNIILNINFDMTGVLMAKNMVFGSCDKGIIDYAAFKGKLHGIHFDSKMGYMPSDCTSFALNDVPAMSFGTDSPRGGAEIHSRRDTMDVMDKDELETIVNFCCAFASDVVNAVINPIPSEIPEDITKTKEDTKKKFGLY
;
A
#
# COMPACT_ATOMS: atom_id res chain seq x y z
N MET A 1 -7.37 6.48 28.37
CA MET A 1 -7.86 6.74 27.00
C MET A 1 -9.38 6.74 26.99
N GLU A 2 -9.99 7.61 26.20
CA GLU A 2 -11.44 7.59 25.97
C GLU A 2 -11.80 6.34 25.15
N LYS A 3 -12.75 5.56 25.64
CA LYS A 3 -13.11 4.29 25.01
C LYS A 3 -13.69 4.51 23.61
N TYR A 4 -13.20 3.74 22.63
CA TYR A 4 -13.59 3.80 21.21
C TYR A 4 -13.26 5.11 20.47
N ARG A 5 -12.40 5.99 20.99
CA ARG A 5 -11.99 7.22 20.29
C ARG A 5 -11.38 6.91 18.93
N ALA A 6 -10.52 5.88 18.81
CA ALA A 6 -9.97 5.41 17.53
C ALA A 6 -11.07 5.12 16.52
N TYR A 7 -12.12 4.41 16.91
CA TYR A 7 -13.25 4.05 16.04
C TYR A 7 -14.05 5.30 15.60
N GLU A 8 -14.28 6.25 16.52
CA GLU A 8 -14.97 7.50 16.18
C GLU A 8 -14.11 8.41 15.27
N THR A 9 -12.79 8.40 15.43
CA THR A 9 -11.87 9.11 14.54
C THR A 9 -11.80 8.43 13.18
N LEU A 10 -11.81 7.09 13.12
CA LEU A 10 -11.85 6.33 11.88
C LEU A 10 -13.08 6.67 11.02
N LYS A 11 -14.26 6.84 11.63
CA LYS A 11 -15.46 7.28 10.91
C LYS A 11 -15.28 8.61 10.17
N LYS A 12 -14.45 9.51 10.69
CA LYS A 12 -14.13 10.79 10.04
C LYS A 12 -13.16 10.60 8.86
N LEU A 13 -12.31 9.58 8.90
CA LEU A 13 -11.33 9.25 7.86
C LEU A 13 -11.86 8.26 6.81
N ALA A 14 -12.97 7.55 7.07
CA ALA A 14 -13.51 6.52 6.20
C ALA A 14 -14.21 7.12 4.97
N PHE A 15 -13.44 7.77 4.11
CA PHE A 15 -13.85 8.27 2.79
C PHE A 15 -12.71 8.07 1.79
N GLU A 16 -13.02 8.07 0.50
CA GLU A 16 -12.03 7.92 -0.56
C GLU A 16 -10.96 9.04 -0.49
N ARG A 17 -9.68 8.66 -0.41
CA ARG A 17 -8.52 9.56 -0.16
C ARG A 17 -7.39 9.26 -1.15
N VAL A 18 -7.73 9.24 -2.45
CA VAL A 18 -6.77 8.86 -3.49
C VAL A 18 -5.57 9.80 -3.52
N SER A 19 -4.39 9.22 -3.64
CA SER A 19 -3.10 9.92 -3.74
C SER A 19 -3.14 11.14 -4.67
N GLY A 20 -2.68 12.28 -4.18
CA GLY A 20 -2.57 13.53 -4.95
C GLY A 20 -3.88 14.28 -5.20
N THR A 21 -5.01 13.82 -4.64
CA THR A 21 -6.31 14.50 -4.78
C THR A 21 -6.59 15.49 -3.65
N ASP A 22 -7.62 16.34 -3.87
CA ASP A 22 -8.13 17.22 -2.81
C ASP A 22 -8.66 16.44 -1.61
N LYS A 23 -9.13 15.20 -1.80
CA LYS A 23 -9.59 14.33 -0.73
C LYS A 23 -8.45 13.80 0.14
N GLU A 24 -7.30 13.50 -0.46
CA GLU A 24 -6.08 13.22 0.31
C GLU A 24 -5.68 14.44 1.16
N LEU A 25 -5.71 15.65 0.58
CA LEU A 25 -5.41 16.88 1.32
C LEU A 25 -6.43 17.14 2.45
N GLU A 26 -7.71 16.87 2.23
CA GLU A 26 -8.76 16.97 3.27
C GLU A 26 -8.42 16.03 4.45
N ALA A 27 -8.02 14.79 4.18
CA ALA A 27 -7.60 13.84 5.20
C ALA A 27 -6.33 14.31 5.93
N ALA A 28 -5.33 14.83 5.22
CA ALA A 28 -4.13 15.39 5.84
C ALA A 28 -4.46 16.54 6.82
N HIS A 29 -5.33 17.46 6.42
CA HIS A 29 -5.78 18.52 7.31
C HIS A 29 -6.57 18.01 8.52
N LEU A 30 -7.35 16.94 8.37
CA LEU A 30 -8.04 16.31 9.48
C LEU A 30 -7.03 15.74 10.49
N LEU A 31 -6.00 15.02 10.03
CA LEU A 31 -4.94 14.47 10.89
C LEU A 31 -4.19 15.58 11.63
N VAL A 32 -3.81 16.67 10.95
CA VAL A 32 -3.19 17.83 11.59
C VAL A 32 -4.09 18.42 12.67
N LYS A 33 -5.38 18.58 12.39
CA LYS A 33 -6.35 19.11 13.34
C LYS A 33 -6.51 18.22 14.58
N GLU A 34 -6.55 16.90 14.41
CA GLU A 34 -6.63 15.96 15.54
C GLU A 34 -5.35 16.06 16.42
N CYS A 35 -4.16 16.16 15.80
CA CYS A 35 -2.92 16.41 16.56
C CYS A 35 -2.96 17.72 17.35
N GLN A 36 -3.38 18.82 16.71
CA GLN A 36 -3.50 20.12 17.36
C GLN A 36 -4.50 20.15 18.50
N ALA A 37 -5.61 19.38 18.39
CA ALA A 37 -6.62 19.27 19.46
C ALA A 37 -6.07 18.66 20.74
N MET A 38 -5.02 17.83 20.65
CA MET A 38 -4.31 17.26 21.81
C MET A 38 -3.06 18.06 22.22
N GLY A 39 -2.81 19.22 21.59
CA GLY A 39 -1.68 20.09 21.90
C GLY A 39 -0.35 19.63 21.28
N VAL A 40 -0.38 18.73 20.30
CA VAL A 40 0.79 18.27 19.56
C VAL A 40 0.92 19.07 18.26
N GLU A 41 2.09 19.64 18.03
CA GLU A 41 2.38 20.32 16.76
C GLU A 41 2.50 19.32 15.63
N ALA A 42 1.78 19.57 14.54
CA ALA A 42 1.83 18.76 13.34
C ALA A 42 1.85 19.64 12.10
N HIS A 43 2.55 19.20 11.06
CA HIS A 43 2.67 19.91 9.79
C HIS A 43 2.58 18.95 8.60
N ILE A 44 2.39 19.53 7.42
CA ILE A 44 2.30 18.81 6.15
C ILE A 44 3.62 18.98 5.40
N GLU A 45 4.16 17.86 4.89
CA GLU A 45 5.34 17.81 4.04
C GLU A 45 4.94 17.32 2.64
N SER A 46 5.02 18.22 1.66
CA SER A 46 4.68 17.90 0.27
C SER A 46 5.83 17.17 -0.45
N PHE A 47 5.46 16.31 -1.39
CA PHE A 47 6.39 15.67 -2.32
C PHE A 47 5.73 15.39 -3.67
N GLU A 48 6.56 15.28 -4.71
CA GLU A 48 6.10 15.03 -6.08
C GLU A 48 5.78 13.54 -6.29
N ILE A 49 4.67 13.26 -6.98
CA ILE A 49 4.28 11.92 -7.40
C ILE A 49 4.06 11.85 -8.91
N PRO A 50 4.24 10.68 -9.55
CA PRO A 50 3.77 10.47 -10.90
C PRO A 50 2.22 10.51 -10.94
N ALA A 51 1.68 11.25 -11.86
CA ALA A 51 0.23 11.37 -12.08
C ALA A 51 -0.11 11.18 -13.56
N PRO A 52 0.10 9.98 -14.14
CA PRO A 52 -0.15 9.75 -15.55
C PRO A 52 -1.62 9.99 -15.89
N GLU A 53 -1.87 10.76 -16.92
CA GLU A 53 -3.20 11.08 -17.42
C GLU A 53 -3.56 10.15 -18.58
N ILE A 54 -4.59 9.32 -18.40
CA ILE A 54 -5.09 8.45 -19.45
C ILE A 54 -6.12 9.24 -20.27
N THR A 55 -5.77 9.56 -21.52
CA THR A 55 -6.59 10.39 -22.41
C THR A 55 -7.54 9.56 -23.28
N LYS A 56 -7.25 8.29 -23.52
CA LYS A 56 -8.10 7.37 -24.30
C LYS A 56 -7.81 5.93 -23.92
N VAL A 57 -8.86 5.16 -23.62
CA VAL A 57 -8.75 3.73 -23.35
C VAL A 57 -9.96 2.99 -23.89
N SER A 58 -9.75 1.85 -24.55
CA SER A 58 -10.80 0.91 -24.92
C SER A 58 -10.24 -0.48 -25.17
N LEU A 59 -11.09 -1.48 -24.96
CA LEU A 59 -10.84 -2.87 -25.33
C LEU A 59 -12.05 -3.42 -26.07
N THR A 60 -11.86 -3.86 -27.31
CA THR A 60 -12.89 -4.42 -28.17
C THR A 60 -12.49 -5.80 -28.64
N LEU A 61 -13.34 -6.79 -28.43
CA LEU A 61 -13.27 -8.08 -29.13
C LEU A 61 -13.65 -7.84 -30.60
N THR A 62 -12.83 -8.25 -31.55
CA THR A 62 -13.06 -8.03 -32.98
C THR A 62 -13.36 -9.33 -33.73
N SER A 63 -13.02 -10.49 -33.14
CA SER A 63 -13.36 -11.83 -33.65
C SER A 63 -13.51 -12.80 -32.48
N PRO A 64 -14.55 -13.69 -32.50
CA PRO A 64 -15.51 -13.99 -33.57
C PRO A 64 -16.68 -12.99 -33.68
N VAL A 65 -16.87 -12.10 -32.74
CA VAL A 65 -17.94 -11.10 -32.71
C VAL A 65 -17.38 -9.76 -32.27
N GLU A 66 -17.92 -8.66 -32.80
CA GLU A 66 -17.54 -7.33 -32.35
C GLU A 66 -18.27 -6.96 -31.05
N LYS A 67 -17.52 -6.71 -29.97
CA LYS A 67 -18.08 -6.37 -28.67
C LYS A 67 -17.07 -5.59 -27.83
N SER A 68 -17.47 -4.46 -27.29
CA SER A 68 -16.65 -3.67 -26.38
C SER A 68 -16.80 -4.09 -24.93
N PHE A 69 -15.71 -4.00 -24.17
CA PHE A 69 -15.64 -4.32 -22.75
C PHE A 69 -15.10 -3.14 -21.97
N TYR A 70 -15.65 -2.88 -20.80
CA TYR A 70 -15.15 -1.84 -19.92
C TYR A 70 -13.75 -2.21 -19.41
N CYS A 71 -12.83 -1.25 -19.49
CA CYS A 71 -11.49 -1.36 -18.95
C CYS A 71 -10.95 0.01 -18.56
N THR A 72 -9.92 0.03 -17.71
CA THR A 72 -9.09 1.21 -17.41
C THR A 72 -7.69 1.00 -17.96
N GLY A 73 -6.94 2.08 -18.17
CA GLY A 73 -5.55 1.99 -18.60
C GLY A 73 -4.62 1.73 -17.41
N GLN A 74 -3.56 0.99 -17.66
CA GLN A 74 -2.44 0.88 -16.72
C GLN A 74 -1.49 2.06 -16.93
N GLY A 75 -1.50 3.02 -16.01
CA GLY A 75 -0.60 4.18 -16.05
C GLY A 75 0.86 3.74 -16.18
N ARG A 76 1.64 4.45 -16.97
CA ARG A 76 3.07 4.18 -17.23
C ARG A 76 3.39 2.82 -17.88
N SER A 77 2.39 2.16 -18.46
CA SER A 77 2.61 0.84 -19.09
C SER A 77 3.15 0.91 -20.52
N GLY A 78 2.91 1.99 -21.22
CA GLY A 78 3.16 2.18 -22.65
C GLY A 78 1.92 2.72 -23.35
N GLN A 79 1.99 2.93 -24.67
CA GLN A 79 0.89 3.47 -25.48
C GLN A 79 0.72 2.67 -26.77
N THR A 80 -0.51 2.63 -27.27
CA THR A 80 -0.80 2.15 -28.62
C THR A 80 -0.63 3.28 -29.63
N PRO A 81 -0.56 3.00 -30.94
CA PRO A 81 -0.93 3.99 -31.96
C PRO A 81 -2.33 4.56 -31.71
N GLU A 82 -2.68 5.67 -32.37
CA GLU A 82 -3.98 6.33 -32.14
C GLU A 82 -5.18 5.46 -32.52
N GLU A 83 -5.03 4.69 -33.58
CA GLU A 83 -6.01 3.70 -34.07
C GLU A 83 -6.08 2.43 -33.18
N GLY A 84 -5.09 2.25 -32.29
CA GLY A 84 -4.97 1.08 -31.44
C GLY A 84 -4.11 -0.04 -32.03
N ILE A 85 -4.01 -1.14 -31.31
CA ILE A 85 -3.39 -2.40 -31.74
C ILE A 85 -4.48 -3.45 -31.81
N GLU A 86 -4.66 -4.07 -32.97
CA GLU A 86 -5.51 -5.25 -33.14
C GLU A 86 -4.61 -6.47 -33.35
N ALA A 87 -4.84 -7.52 -32.55
CA ALA A 87 -3.99 -8.70 -32.56
C ALA A 87 -4.72 -9.94 -32.05
N PRO A 88 -4.21 -11.15 -32.37
CA PRO A 88 -4.69 -12.37 -31.75
C PRO A 88 -4.61 -12.32 -30.23
N PHE A 89 -5.66 -12.87 -29.58
CA PHE A 89 -5.77 -12.92 -28.14
C PHE A 89 -5.21 -14.23 -27.59
N GLN A 90 -4.57 -14.16 -26.39
CA GLN A 90 -4.21 -15.37 -25.64
C GLN A 90 -4.41 -15.18 -24.14
N TYR A 91 -5.14 -16.08 -23.52
CA TYR A 91 -5.24 -16.16 -22.06
C TYR A 91 -4.09 -17.01 -21.51
N ILE A 92 -3.30 -16.44 -20.60
CA ILE A 92 -2.08 -17.04 -20.02
C ILE A 92 -2.25 -17.33 -18.50
N TYR A 93 -3.48 -17.51 -18.04
CA TYR A 93 -3.83 -17.82 -16.65
C TYR A 93 -3.17 -16.86 -15.66
N ASN A 94 -2.38 -17.37 -14.72
CA ASN A 94 -1.64 -16.59 -13.72
C ASN A 94 -0.27 -16.09 -14.21
N GLY A 95 0.14 -16.38 -15.45
CA GLY A 95 1.41 -15.95 -16.05
C GLY A 95 2.62 -16.81 -15.65
N GLU A 96 2.42 -18.00 -15.08
CA GLU A 96 3.50 -18.97 -14.89
C GLU A 96 4.00 -19.51 -16.24
N ASP A 97 5.30 -19.89 -16.30
CA ASP A 97 5.99 -20.22 -17.55
C ASP A 97 5.29 -21.30 -18.38
N GLU A 98 4.65 -22.27 -17.71
CA GLU A 98 3.90 -23.38 -18.32
C GLU A 98 2.69 -22.88 -19.12
N TYR A 99 2.12 -21.73 -18.77
CA TYR A 99 0.91 -21.20 -19.39
C TYR A 99 1.16 -20.09 -20.43
N ILE A 100 2.36 -19.50 -20.45
CA ILE A 100 2.66 -18.40 -21.37
C ILE A 100 2.63 -18.86 -22.82
N GLY A 101 3.29 -19.98 -23.14
CA GLY A 101 3.35 -20.52 -24.51
C GLY A 101 3.93 -19.54 -25.54
N ASN A 102 3.40 -19.59 -26.76
CA ASN A 102 3.80 -18.64 -27.83
C ASN A 102 2.90 -17.40 -27.82
N VAL A 103 3.45 -16.28 -27.37
CA VAL A 103 2.77 -14.97 -27.27
C VAL A 103 3.23 -13.96 -28.31
N GLN A 104 4.11 -14.36 -29.23
CA GLN A 104 4.61 -13.49 -30.29
C GLN A 104 3.48 -12.86 -31.11
N GLY A 105 3.45 -11.54 -31.18
CA GLY A 105 2.46 -10.78 -31.94
C GLY A 105 1.04 -10.81 -31.36
N LYS A 106 0.87 -11.15 -30.08
CA LYS A 106 -0.44 -11.27 -29.41
C LYS A 106 -0.65 -10.24 -28.32
N ILE A 107 -1.92 -9.97 -28.03
CA ILE A 107 -2.35 -9.33 -26.79
C ILE A 107 -2.70 -10.44 -25.80
N VAL A 108 -2.06 -10.41 -24.65
CA VAL A 108 -2.21 -11.47 -23.64
C VAL A 108 -3.09 -11.01 -22.47
N MET A 109 -3.84 -11.94 -21.86
CA MET A 109 -4.58 -11.67 -20.62
C MET A 109 -4.09 -12.59 -19.51
N THR A 110 -3.83 -12.01 -18.32
CA THR A 110 -3.54 -12.76 -17.09
C THR A 110 -4.49 -12.37 -15.96
N THR A 111 -4.81 -13.35 -15.10
CA THR A 111 -5.49 -13.11 -13.81
C THR A 111 -4.48 -12.93 -12.67
N GLY A 112 -3.19 -13.07 -12.95
CA GLY A 112 -2.11 -12.75 -12.01
C GLY A 112 -1.71 -11.28 -12.07
N SER A 113 -0.91 -10.87 -11.07
CA SER A 113 -0.31 -9.55 -11.07
C SER A 113 0.74 -9.40 -12.18
N MET A 114 0.76 -8.25 -12.87
CA MET A 114 1.82 -7.92 -13.84
C MET A 114 3.09 -7.52 -13.08
N THR A 115 3.87 -8.52 -12.66
CA THR A 115 5.18 -8.31 -12.04
C THR A 115 6.20 -7.81 -13.08
N GLN A 116 7.31 -7.20 -12.62
CA GLN A 116 8.39 -6.81 -13.53
C GLN A 116 8.96 -8.02 -14.30
N ASP A 117 9.08 -9.18 -13.65
CA ASP A 117 9.58 -10.40 -14.28
C ASP A 117 8.62 -10.91 -15.36
N LEU A 118 7.31 -10.96 -15.08
CA LEU A 118 6.31 -11.38 -16.08
C LEU A 118 6.29 -10.39 -17.24
N ARG A 119 6.29 -9.07 -16.95
CA ARG A 119 6.35 -8.03 -17.96
C ARG A 119 7.56 -8.22 -18.89
N LYS A 120 8.76 -8.40 -18.31
CA LYS A 120 9.97 -8.64 -19.07
C LYS A 120 9.87 -9.90 -19.96
N LYS A 121 9.41 -11.02 -19.40
CA LYS A 121 9.22 -12.27 -20.14
C LYS A 121 8.27 -12.10 -21.34
N LEU A 122 7.17 -11.37 -21.17
CA LEU A 122 6.21 -11.14 -22.24
C LEU A 122 6.77 -10.26 -23.35
N ILE A 123 7.51 -9.21 -23.00
CA ILE A 123 8.21 -8.33 -23.94
C ILE A 123 9.27 -9.12 -24.73
N ASP A 124 10.13 -9.87 -24.04
CA ASP A 124 11.19 -10.68 -24.65
C ASP A 124 10.62 -11.75 -25.60
N ARG A 125 9.40 -12.25 -25.33
CA ARG A 125 8.68 -13.22 -26.19
C ARG A 125 7.82 -12.55 -27.26
N GLY A 126 7.85 -11.22 -27.39
CA GLY A 126 7.21 -10.46 -28.47
C GLY A 126 5.70 -10.26 -28.34
N ALA A 127 5.15 -10.28 -27.13
CA ALA A 127 3.77 -9.85 -26.90
C ALA A 127 3.60 -8.35 -27.19
N LEU A 128 2.43 -7.95 -27.73
CA LEU A 128 2.17 -6.57 -28.16
C LEU A 128 1.49 -5.71 -27.08
N GLY A 129 0.88 -6.33 -26.12
CA GLY A 129 0.21 -5.65 -25.00
C GLY A 129 -0.41 -6.67 -24.04
N TYR A 130 -0.95 -6.17 -22.93
CA TYR A 130 -1.48 -7.06 -21.89
C TYR A 130 -2.79 -6.55 -21.30
N ILE A 131 -3.55 -7.49 -20.76
CA ILE A 131 -4.78 -7.28 -19.98
C ILE A 131 -4.57 -7.93 -18.63
N VAL A 132 -4.80 -7.19 -17.54
CA VAL A 132 -4.82 -7.71 -16.17
C VAL A 132 -6.24 -7.62 -15.61
N THR A 133 -6.53 -8.43 -14.59
CA THR A 133 -7.83 -8.43 -13.95
C THR A 133 -7.77 -7.82 -12.55
N TRP A 134 -8.92 -7.31 -12.09
CA TRP A 134 -9.12 -6.73 -10.77
C TRP A 134 -10.47 -7.14 -10.20
N GLY A 135 -10.61 -7.14 -8.86
CA GLY A 135 -11.85 -7.50 -8.20
C GLY A 135 -12.13 -9.00 -8.17
N GLY A 136 -13.37 -9.36 -7.88
CA GLY A 136 -13.79 -10.73 -7.61
C GLY A 136 -15.04 -11.18 -8.36
N TYR A 137 -15.34 -12.47 -8.25
CA TYR A 137 -16.54 -13.07 -8.86
C TYR A 137 -17.86 -12.56 -8.28
N TYR A 138 -17.82 -11.99 -7.08
CA TYR A 138 -19.01 -11.47 -6.39
C TYR A 138 -19.25 -9.99 -6.64
N ASP A 139 -18.49 -9.38 -7.55
CA ASP A 139 -18.66 -7.99 -7.92
C ASP A 139 -19.96 -7.79 -8.70
N ASP A 140 -20.80 -6.88 -8.21
CA ASP A 140 -22.04 -6.47 -8.87
C ASP A 140 -21.77 -5.67 -10.15
N GLU A 141 -22.81 -5.24 -10.84
CA GLU A 141 -22.69 -4.49 -12.12
C GLU A 141 -22.00 -3.13 -11.93
N ILE A 142 -22.18 -2.48 -10.77
CA ILE A 142 -21.55 -1.21 -10.47
C ILE A 142 -20.05 -1.43 -10.26
N MET A 143 -19.66 -2.42 -9.46
CA MET A 143 -18.26 -2.76 -9.19
C MET A 143 -17.52 -3.18 -10.46
N GLN A 144 -18.20 -3.78 -11.44
CA GLN A 144 -17.58 -4.14 -12.72
C GLN A 144 -17.10 -2.93 -13.53
N THR A 145 -17.64 -1.73 -13.26
CA THR A 145 -17.20 -0.46 -13.86
C THR A 145 -16.35 0.39 -12.92
N GLN A 146 -16.09 -0.08 -11.71
CA GLN A 146 -15.23 0.59 -10.73
C GLN A 146 -13.89 -0.16 -10.62
N VAL A 147 -13.13 -0.09 -11.69
CA VAL A 147 -11.77 -0.63 -11.77
C VAL A 147 -10.81 0.53 -11.53
N PRO A 148 -10.03 0.51 -10.45
CA PRO A 148 -9.17 1.64 -10.08
C PRO A 148 -8.07 1.87 -11.12
N HIS A 149 -7.64 3.11 -11.27
CA HIS A 149 -6.47 3.44 -12.06
C HIS A 149 -5.22 3.00 -11.28
N ARG A 150 -4.50 2.06 -11.84
CA ARG A 150 -3.25 1.55 -11.24
C ARG A 150 -2.05 1.91 -12.13
N PHE A 151 -0.89 2.02 -11.52
CA PHE A 151 0.35 2.32 -12.24
C PHE A 151 1.21 1.08 -12.39
N THR A 152 1.77 0.92 -13.56
CA THR A 152 2.87 -0.01 -13.75
C THR A 152 4.13 0.58 -13.13
N ARG A 153 4.93 -0.26 -12.50
CA ARG A 153 6.25 0.11 -11.98
C ARG A 153 7.33 -0.55 -12.85
N PRO A 154 7.64 0.03 -14.02
CA PRO A 154 8.68 -0.53 -14.87
C PRO A 154 10.02 -0.49 -14.13
N ALA A 155 10.92 -1.42 -14.46
CA ALA A 155 12.30 -1.36 -13.99
C ALA A 155 12.95 -0.04 -14.44
N LYS A 156 13.94 0.45 -13.68
CA LYS A 156 14.59 1.75 -13.94
C LYS A 156 15.08 1.90 -15.40
N ASP A 157 15.52 0.81 -16.00
CA ASP A 157 16.06 0.77 -17.35
C ASP A 157 15.05 0.24 -18.39
N ASP A 158 13.78 0.01 -17.99
CA ASP A 158 12.74 -0.46 -18.89
C ASP A 158 12.13 0.71 -19.67
N ASN A 159 12.62 0.94 -20.86
CA ASN A 159 12.09 1.91 -21.83
C ASN A 159 11.13 1.26 -22.84
N SER A 160 10.64 0.05 -22.59
CA SER A 160 9.78 -0.66 -23.52
C SER A 160 8.38 -0.03 -23.58
N ASN A 161 7.86 0.08 -24.80
CA ASN A 161 6.47 0.49 -25.04
C ASN A 161 5.57 -0.76 -25.03
N PHE A 162 5.07 -1.14 -23.84
CA PHE A 162 4.24 -2.33 -23.67
C PHE A 162 2.91 -1.94 -22.99
N PRO A 163 1.89 -1.57 -23.80
CA PRO A 163 0.63 -1.05 -23.29
C PRO A 163 -0.19 -2.10 -22.54
N GLY A 164 -0.82 -1.68 -21.45
CA GLY A 164 -1.66 -2.56 -20.64
C GLY A 164 -2.96 -1.92 -20.21
N VAL A 165 -4.01 -2.73 -20.16
CA VAL A 165 -5.32 -2.34 -19.61
C VAL A 165 -5.72 -3.26 -18.48
N MET A 166 -6.59 -2.77 -17.62
CA MET A 166 -7.16 -3.53 -16.50
C MET A 166 -8.67 -3.60 -16.63
N MET A 167 -9.24 -4.74 -16.33
CA MET A 167 -10.67 -4.96 -16.35
C MET A 167 -11.13 -5.77 -15.13
N ASN A 168 -12.41 -5.62 -14.77
CA ASN A 168 -12.96 -6.43 -13.69
C ASN A 168 -12.96 -7.93 -14.06
N LEU A 169 -12.74 -8.79 -13.06
CA LEU A 169 -12.68 -10.25 -13.24
C LEU A 169 -13.97 -10.81 -13.87
N ASN A 170 -15.16 -10.31 -13.50
CA ASN A 170 -16.43 -10.72 -14.12
C ASN A 170 -16.54 -10.26 -15.58
N THR A 171 -16.00 -9.08 -15.90
CA THR A 171 -15.92 -8.59 -17.28
C THR A 171 -14.93 -9.43 -18.09
N ALA A 172 -13.80 -9.82 -17.51
CA ALA A 172 -12.84 -10.75 -18.14
C ALA A 172 -13.46 -12.14 -18.40
N LYS A 173 -14.25 -12.65 -17.44
CA LYS A 173 -15.01 -13.88 -17.64
C LYS A 173 -15.97 -13.79 -18.82
N LYS A 174 -16.71 -12.67 -18.95
CA LYS A 174 -17.61 -12.44 -20.10
C LYS A 174 -16.84 -12.40 -21.42
N LEU A 175 -15.65 -11.77 -21.45
CA LEU A 175 -14.77 -11.79 -22.62
C LEU A 175 -14.36 -13.21 -23.00
N LEU A 176 -13.91 -14.03 -22.05
CA LEU A 176 -13.49 -15.42 -22.30
C LEU A 176 -14.64 -16.31 -22.77
N GLN A 177 -15.87 -16.07 -22.31
CA GLN A 177 -17.08 -16.80 -22.75
C GLN A 177 -17.39 -16.59 -24.23
N GLU A 178 -17.01 -15.45 -24.81
CA GLU A 178 -17.13 -15.17 -26.26
C GLU A 178 -16.08 -15.91 -27.09
N LYS A 179 -15.14 -16.66 -26.47
CA LYS A 179 -14.04 -17.40 -27.13
C LYS A 179 -13.19 -16.47 -28.04
N PRO A 180 -12.57 -15.44 -27.46
CA PRO A 180 -11.88 -14.40 -28.23
C PRO A 180 -10.76 -14.97 -29.10
N GLU A 181 -10.78 -14.60 -30.38
CA GLU A 181 -9.72 -14.88 -31.34
C GLU A 181 -8.81 -13.65 -31.49
N ASN A 182 -9.43 -12.46 -31.76
CA ASN A 182 -8.72 -11.19 -31.88
C ASN A 182 -9.36 -10.12 -30.97
N VAL A 183 -8.52 -9.27 -30.44
CA VAL A 183 -8.94 -8.08 -29.68
C VAL A 183 -8.21 -6.84 -30.19
N LYS A 184 -8.89 -5.70 -30.09
CA LYS A 184 -8.32 -4.38 -30.34
C LYS A 184 -8.21 -3.61 -29.03
N MET A 185 -7.00 -3.16 -28.73
CA MET A 185 -6.68 -2.34 -27.56
C MET A 185 -6.33 -0.92 -28.01
N VAL A 186 -6.89 0.08 -27.37
CA VAL A 186 -6.46 1.48 -27.47
C VAL A 186 -6.05 1.94 -26.09
N LEU A 187 -4.86 2.49 -25.96
CA LEU A 187 -4.40 3.17 -24.75
C LEU A 187 -3.53 4.36 -25.13
N ARG A 188 -4.00 5.55 -24.80
CA ARG A 188 -3.26 6.80 -24.93
C ARG A 188 -3.15 7.46 -23.57
N GLN A 189 -1.96 7.90 -23.23
CA GLN A 189 -1.70 8.50 -21.92
C GLN A 189 -0.57 9.52 -21.99
N ASN A 190 -0.60 10.52 -21.11
CA ASN A 190 0.52 11.41 -20.84
C ASN A 190 1.21 10.93 -19.54
N ASN A 191 2.42 10.40 -19.66
CA ASN A 191 3.20 9.88 -18.53
C ASN A 191 4.07 10.94 -17.84
N ASP A 192 4.20 12.13 -18.43
CA ASP A 192 5.05 13.21 -17.93
C ASP A 192 4.33 14.08 -16.89
N THR A 193 3.04 13.87 -16.71
CA THR A 193 2.22 14.59 -15.75
C THR A 193 2.64 14.21 -14.33
N LYS A 194 2.81 15.23 -13.50
CA LYS A 194 3.19 15.13 -12.09
C LYS A 194 2.07 15.66 -11.22
N GLY A 195 1.89 15.03 -10.08
CA GLY A 195 1.02 15.47 -9.02
C GLY A 195 1.80 15.77 -7.75
N GLU A 196 1.10 16.23 -6.74
CA GLU A 196 1.63 16.47 -5.41
C GLU A 196 0.88 15.65 -4.38
N SER A 197 1.59 14.90 -3.56
CA SER A 197 1.07 14.24 -2.38
C SER A 197 1.77 14.75 -1.12
N ARG A 198 1.33 14.26 0.05
CA ARG A 198 1.74 14.86 1.33
C ARG A 198 1.88 13.79 2.39
N ASN A 199 2.91 13.95 3.23
CA ASN A 199 2.97 13.32 4.54
C ASN A 199 2.45 14.30 5.60
N VAL A 200 1.89 13.78 6.67
CA VAL A 200 1.63 14.55 7.90
C VAL A 200 2.65 14.09 8.94
N VAL A 201 3.34 15.04 9.54
CA VAL A 201 4.39 14.74 10.53
C VAL A 201 4.07 15.46 11.83
N ALA A 202 4.15 14.72 12.94
CA ALA A 202 4.04 15.26 14.30
C ALA A 202 5.16 14.69 15.18
N GLU A 203 5.59 15.45 16.18
CA GLU A 203 6.67 15.02 17.08
C GLU A 203 6.37 15.42 18.52
N ILE A 204 6.68 14.52 19.45
CA ILE A 204 6.74 14.79 20.88
C ILE A 204 8.15 14.50 21.34
N LYS A 205 8.86 15.55 21.77
CA LYS A 205 10.25 15.46 22.18
C LYS A 205 10.43 14.69 23.49
N GLY A 206 11.39 13.78 23.50
CA GLY A 206 11.76 13.02 24.68
C GLY A 206 12.42 13.88 25.76
N TYR A 207 12.11 13.61 27.02
CA TYR A 207 12.66 14.38 28.14
C TYR A 207 13.99 13.86 28.65
N GLU A 208 14.35 12.59 28.41
CA GLU A 208 15.56 11.96 28.92
C GLU A 208 16.59 11.68 27.80
N LYS A 209 16.11 11.20 26.64
CA LYS A 209 16.94 10.79 25.49
C LYS A 209 16.37 11.39 24.18
N PRO A 210 16.37 12.72 24.04
CA PRO A 210 15.73 13.39 22.92
C PRO A 210 16.37 13.09 21.55
N GLU A 211 17.61 12.59 21.52
CA GLU A 211 18.33 12.20 20.32
C GLU A 211 17.98 10.80 19.79
N GLU A 212 17.42 9.93 20.66
CA GLU A 212 16.93 8.62 20.24
C GLU A 212 15.46 8.76 19.81
N VAL A 213 15.16 8.47 18.54
CA VAL A 213 13.84 8.67 17.94
C VAL A 213 13.17 7.33 17.65
N VAL A 214 11.93 7.16 18.08
CA VAL A 214 11.05 6.08 17.62
C VAL A 214 10.02 6.68 16.68
N VAL A 215 9.95 6.16 15.44
CA VAL A 215 8.98 6.61 14.44
C VAL A 215 7.81 5.66 14.40
N PHE A 216 6.58 6.20 14.50
CA PHE A 216 5.33 5.49 14.25
C PHE A 216 4.81 5.91 12.88
N SER A 217 4.55 4.96 11.98
CA SER A 217 4.06 5.24 10.63
C SER A 217 2.81 4.47 10.28
N ALA A 218 2.00 5.04 9.42
CA ALA A 218 0.86 4.42 8.76
C ALA A 218 0.51 5.24 7.52
N HIS A 219 0.09 4.63 6.43
CA HIS A 219 -0.42 5.44 5.34
C HIS A 219 -1.87 5.88 5.60
N TYR A 220 -2.24 6.99 4.99
CA TYR A 220 -3.59 7.54 5.14
C TYR A 220 -4.32 7.69 3.81
N ASP A 221 -3.65 7.48 2.67
CA ASP A 221 -4.31 7.42 1.37
C ASP A 221 -5.09 6.10 1.19
N SER A 222 -5.93 6.05 0.20
CA SER A 222 -6.68 4.85 -0.20
C SER A 222 -6.72 4.73 -1.72
N VAL A 223 -7.06 3.56 -2.23
CA VAL A 223 -7.31 3.39 -3.67
C VAL A 223 -8.65 4.03 -4.07
N GLU A 224 -8.82 4.28 -5.38
CA GLU A 224 -10.10 4.71 -5.94
C GLU A 224 -11.22 3.72 -5.60
N PHE A 225 -12.41 4.26 -5.36
CA PHE A 225 -13.64 3.54 -5.02
C PHE A 225 -13.62 2.84 -3.66
N SER A 226 -12.57 3.02 -2.84
CA SER A 226 -12.47 2.48 -1.49
C SER A 226 -12.60 3.59 -0.46
N GLN A 227 -13.36 3.34 0.62
CA GLN A 227 -13.32 4.21 1.79
C GLN A 227 -12.01 4.03 2.58
N GLY A 228 -11.28 2.93 2.36
CA GLY A 228 -10.03 2.64 3.05
C GLY A 228 -10.18 2.67 4.58
N ALA A 229 -11.26 2.09 5.10
CA ALA A 229 -11.47 2.06 6.55
C ALA A 229 -10.49 1.12 7.22
N TRP A 230 -10.31 -0.05 6.64
CA TRP A 230 -9.32 -1.03 7.06
C TRP A 230 -7.95 -0.68 6.48
N ASP A 231 -7.85 -0.46 5.16
CA ASP A 231 -6.64 -0.16 4.40
C ASP A 231 -6.61 1.32 3.96
N ASN A 232 -5.95 2.27 4.69
CA ASN A 232 -5.37 2.06 6.01
C ASN A 232 -5.76 3.20 6.98
N GLY A 233 -7.07 3.50 7.02
CA GLY A 233 -7.62 4.38 8.04
C GLY A 233 -7.39 3.82 9.45
N SER A 234 -7.46 2.49 9.60
CA SER A 234 -7.27 1.79 10.87
C SER A 234 -5.87 1.96 11.44
N GLY A 235 -4.83 1.83 10.64
CA GLY A 235 -3.44 2.11 11.04
C GLY A 235 -3.25 3.60 11.36
N SER A 236 -3.83 4.48 10.55
CA SER A 236 -3.77 5.92 10.76
C SER A 236 -4.33 6.34 12.12
N VAL A 237 -5.49 5.79 12.55
CA VAL A 237 -6.04 6.09 13.88
C VAL A 237 -5.30 5.37 15.01
N THR A 238 -4.66 4.24 14.73
CA THR A 238 -3.81 3.54 15.70
C THR A 238 -2.62 4.41 16.11
N ILE A 239 -1.90 5.00 15.15
CA ILE A 239 -0.79 5.91 15.49
C ILE A 239 -1.29 7.23 16.07
N MET A 240 -2.51 7.67 15.75
CA MET A 240 -3.14 8.82 16.39
C MET A 240 -3.39 8.56 17.89
N GLU A 241 -3.85 7.36 18.27
CA GLU A 241 -4.04 6.99 19.67
C GLU A 241 -2.71 6.85 20.42
N ILE A 242 -1.64 6.37 19.77
CA ILE A 242 -0.30 6.37 20.35
C ILE A 242 0.19 7.81 20.57
N CYS A 243 -0.11 8.72 19.64
CA CYS A 243 0.18 10.15 19.80
C CYS A 243 -0.55 10.75 21.00
N HIS A 244 -1.85 10.47 21.15
CA HIS A 244 -2.63 10.84 22.33
C HIS A 244 -2.04 10.32 23.63
N TYR A 245 -1.65 9.03 23.62
CA TYR A 245 -1.04 8.42 24.81
C TYR A 245 0.21 9.17 25.25
N PHE A 246 1.11 9.52 24.34
CA PHE A 246 2.35 10.23 24.66
C PHE A 246 2.15 11.75 24.90
N ALA A 247 1.09 12.35 24.38
CA ALA A 247 0.72 13.72 24.75
C ALA A 247 0.32 13.81 26.25
N GLU A 248 -0.35 12.79 26.77
CA GLU A 248 -0.71 12.71 28.19
C GLU A 248 0.41 12.12 29.07
N ASN A 249 1.31 11.30 28.50
CA ASN A 249 2.38 10.59 29.20
C ASN A 249 3.73 10.90 28.52
N PRO A 250 4.43 11.98 28.91
CA PRO A 250 5.65 12.42 28.23
C PRO A 250 6.67 11.28 28.03
N PRO A 251 7.20 11.09 26.82
CA PRO A 251 8.08 9.97 26.48
C PRO A 251 9.53 10.25 26.92
N LYS A 252 10.29 9.19 27.29
CA LYS A 252 11.73 9.32 27.55
C LYS A 252 12.53 9.61 26.28
N ARG A 253 12.16 8.95 25.16
CA ARG A 253 12.71 9.14 23.83
C ARG A 253 11.78 10.01 23.01
N THR A 254 12.31 10.70 22.02
CA THR A 254 11.49 11.40 21.05
C THR A 254 10.63 10.40 20.28
N VAL A 255 9.34 10.69 20.16
CA VAL A 255 8.40 9.95 19.32
C VAL A 255 7.97 10.82 18.15
N ARG A 256 8.05 10.27 16.96
CA ARG A 256 7.65 10.94 15.73
C ARG A 256 6.57 10.12 15.04
N PHE A 257 5.53 10.79 14.56
CA PHE A 257 4.39 10.20 13.87
C PHE A 257 4.43 10.65 12.42
N VAL A 258 4.35 9.70 11.50
CA VAL A 258 4.38 9.96 10.05
C VAL A 258 3.19 9.26 9.42
N TRP A 259 2.15 10.03 9.12
CA TRP A 259 1.07 9.57 8.25
C TRP A 259 1.53 9.74 6.80
N CYS A 260 1.79 8.61 6.15
CA CYS A 260 2.36 8.60 4.80
C CYS A 260 1.24 8.75 3.76
N GLY A 261 1.41 9.65 2.81
CA GLY A 261 0.56 9.70 1.62
C GLY A 261 1.11 8.80 0.51
N SER A 262 0.26 8.45 -0.43
CA SER A 262 0.67 7.73 -1.65
C SER A 262 1.42 6.40 -1.42
N GLU A 263 1.04 5.66 -0.39
CA GLU A 263 1.51 4.28 -0.21
C GLU A 263 1.03 3.41 -1.37
N GLU A 264 -0.26 3.53 -1.72
CA GLU A 264 -1.00 2.73 -2.68
C GLU A 264 -0.44 2.78 -4.11
N ILE A 265 0.30 3.82 -4.42
CA ILE A 265 1.00 3.94 -5.70
C ILE A 265 2.50 3.61 -5.60
N GLY A 266 2.94 3.08 -4.47
CA GLY A 266 4.26 2.47 -4.31
C GLY A 266 5.16 3.02 -3.22
N LEU A 267 4.67 3.15 -2.00
CA LEU A 267 5.43 3.57 -0.82
C LEU A 267 6.02 4.99 -1.00
N MET A 268 5.34 5.85 -1.81
CA MET A 268 5.95 7.12 -2.23
C MET A 268 6.17 8.07 -1.06
N GLY A 269 5.22 8.13 -0.10
CA GLY A 269 5.31 9.02 1.04
C GLY A 269 6.42 8.65 2.01
N SER A 270 6.47 7.39 2.43
CA SER A 270 7.54 6.92 3.32
C SER A 270 8.92 7.01 2.67
N TRP A 271 8.99 6.74 1.35
CA TRP A 271 10.24 6.90 0.60
C TRP A 271 10.68 8.37 0.51
N ALA A 272 9.73 9.29 0.22
CA ALA A 272 9.97 10.73 0.20
C ALA A 272 10.41 11.23 1.57
N TYR A 273 9.74 10.80 2.65
CA TYR A 273 10.13 11.12 4.02
C TYR A 273 11.58 10.71 4.31
N CYS A 274 11.97 9.47 4.02
CA CYS A 274 13.34 9.02 4.23
C CYS A 274 14.37 9.84 3.44
N LYS A 275 14.03 10.27 2.22
CA LYS A 275 14.90 11.13 1.40
C LYS A 275 15.01 12.56 1.94
N GLN A 276 13.91 13.14 2.38
CA GLN A 276 13.88 14.51 2.92
C GLN A 276 14.62 14.60 4.28
N HIS A 277 14.59 13.52 5.07
CA HIS A 277 15.17 13.44 6.42
C HIS A 277 16.43 12.56 6.51
N THR A 278 17.17 12.38 5.40
CA THR A 278 18.33 11.46 5.33
C THR A 278 19.31 11.62 6.48
N GLU A 279 19.63 12.87 6.88
CA GLU A 279 20.57 13.15 7.95
C GLU A 279 20.06 12.78 9.35
N GLU A 280 18.74 12.69 9.50
CA GLU A 280 18.06 12.37 10.76
C GLU A 280 17.85 10.86 10.93
N LEU A 281 17.88 10.08 9.84
CA LEU A 281 17.60 8.63 9.88
C LEU A 281 18.50 7.89 10.86
N LYS A 282 19.74 8.32 11.04
CA LYS A 282 20.70 7.75 11.99
C LYS A 282 20.28 7.86 13.47
N ASN A 283 19.36 8.77 13.78
CA ASN A 283 18.81 8.97 15.12
C ASN A 283 17.58 8.10 15.37
N ILE A 284 17.00 7.51 14.31
CA ILE A 284 15.82 6.65 14.42
C ILE A 284 16.27 5.25 14.83
N ILE A 285 15.92 4.87 16.06
CA ILE A 285 16.26 3.55 16.60
C ILE A 285 15.30 2.45 16.15
N LEU A 286 14.06 2.81 15.84
CA LEU A 286 13.05 1.87 15.34
C LEU A 286 11.93 2.65 14.61
N ASN A 287 11.50 2.14 13.46
CA ASN A 287 10.21 2.46 12.87
C ASN A 287 9.19 1.36 13.22
N ILE A 288 8.03 1.76 13.71
CA ILE A 288 6.89 0.87 14.00
C ILE A 288 5.72 1.32 13.11
N ASN A 289 5.41 0.50 12.14
CA ASN A 289 4.35 0.73 11.17
C ASN A 289 3.07 0.00 11.57
N PHE A 290 1.93 0.56 11.21
CA PHE A 290 0.61 -0.06 11.40
C PHE A 290 -0.13 -0.04 10.08
N ASP A 291 -0.51 -1.22 9.62
CA ASP A 291 -1.13 -1.37 8.32
C ASP A 291 -2.18 -2.47 8.36
N MET A 292 -3.44 -2.04 8.27
CA MET A 292 -4.63 -2.88 8.39
C MET A 292 -4.81 -3.52 9.78
N THR A 293 -5.55 -2.87 10.65
CA THR A 293 -5.85 -3.37 12.02
C THR A 293 -7.35 -3.37 12.30
N GLY A 294 -7.81 -4.07 13.34
CA GLY A 294 -9.16 -3.92 13.91
C GLY A 294 -10.31 -4.56 13.12
N VAL A 295 -10.07 -5.60 12.33
CA VAL A 295 -11.08 -6.38 11.59
C VAL A 295 -11.34 -7.70 12.31
N LEU A 296 -12.63 -8.03 12.49
CA LEU A 296 -13.04 -9.31 13.08
C LEU A 296 -12.61 -10.51 12.22
N MET A 297 -12.29 -11.62 12.88
CA MET A 297 -11.86 -12.88 12.28
C MET A 297 -10.57 -12.78 11.45
N ALA A 298 -9.89 -11.65 11.47
CA ALA A 298 -8.61 -11.49 10.83
C ALA A 298 -7.49 -12.11 11.69
N LYS A 299 -6.43 -12.50 11.02
CA LYS A 299 -5.22 -13.04 11.63
C LYS A 299 -4.25 -11.90 11.89
N ASN A 300 -3.94 -11.64 13.16
CA ASN A 300 -2.96 -10.63 13.49
C ASN A 300 -1.55 -11.08 13.13
N MET A 301 -0.77 -10.17 12.54
CA MET A 301 0.58 -10.43 12.07
C MET A 301 1.54 -9.36 12.57
N VAL A 302 2.79 -9.75 12.79
CA VAL A 302 3.90 -8.83 13.02
C VAL A 302 5.06 -9.20 12.10
N PHE A 303 5.56 -8.21 11.37
CA PHE A 303 6.68 -8.33 10.46
C PHE A 303 7.87 -7.55 10.99
N GLY A 304 9.09 -8.05 10.76
CA GLY A 304 10.31 -7.36 11.17
C GLY A 304 11.42 -7.38 10.14
N SER A 305 11.90 -6.18 9.79
CA SER A 305 13.23 -5.92 9.22
C SER A 305 14.11 -5.31 10.31
N CYS A 306 14.21 -6.01 11.44
CA CYS A 306 14.95 -5.60 12.65
C CYS A 306 15.41 -6.86 13.41
N ASP A 307 15.96 -6.69 14.60
CA ASP A 307 16.32 -7.82 15.46
C ASP A 307 15.08 -8.66 15.82
N LYS A 308 15.23 -9.99 15.76
CA LYS A 308 14.14 -10.92 16.04
C LYS A 308 13.62 -10.82 17.49
N GLY A 309 14.45 -10.41 18.43
CA GLY A 309 14.07 -10.30 19.84
C GLY A 309 12.90 -9.34 20.08
N ILE A 310 12.85 -8.21 19.35
CA ILE A 310 11.73 -7.27 19.46
C ILE A 310 10.43 -7.84 18.86
N ILE A 311 10.54 -8.62 17.80
CA ILE A 311 9.40 -9.32 17.18
C ILE A 311 8.85 -10.39 18.12
N ASP A 312 9.73 -11.19 18.72
CA ASP A 312 9.37 -12.21 19.72
C ASP A 312 8.74 -11.55 20.96
N TYR A 313 9.27 -10.39 21.39
CA TYR A 313 8.69 -9.62 22.49
C TYR A 313 7.29 -9.11 22.14
N ALA A 314 7.08 -8.55 20.95
CA ALA A 314 5.77 -8.10 20.48
C ALA A 314 4.76 -9.25 20.50
N ALA A 315 5.14 -10.42 19.97
CA ALA A 315 4.28 -11.61 19.97
C ALA A 315 4.00 -12.14 21.39
N PHE A 316 4.99 -12.10 22.29
CA PHE A 316 4.78 -12.47 23.69
C PHE A 316 3.84 -11.49 24.40
N LYS A 317 4.08 -10.19 24.27
CA LYS A 317 3.24 -9.15 24.88
C LYS A 317 1.81 -9.18 24.31
N GLY A 318 1.62 -9.48 23.03
CA GLY A 318 0.32 -9.69 22.42
C GLY A 318 -0.51 -10.71 23.19
N LYS A 319 0.09 -11.86 23.54
CA LYS A 319 -0.60 -12.91 24.32
C LYS A 319 -1.06 -12.42 25.70
N LEU A 320 -0.35 -11.48 26.32
CA LEU A 320 -0.78 -10.87 27.59
C LEU A 320 -2.01 -9.97 27.42
N HIS A 321 -2.26 -9.49 26.21
CA HIS A 321 -3.43 -8.70 25.83
C HIS A 321 -4.51 -9.52 25.10
N GLY A 322 -4.37 -10.85 25.05
CA GLY A 322 -5.32 -11.74 24.37
C GLY A 322 -5.16 -11.79 22.86
N ILE A 323 -4.06 -11.27 22.31
CA ILE A 323 -3.78 -11.21 20.87
C ILE A 323 -2.70 -12.23 20.51
N HIS A 324 -2.97 -13.05 19.49
CA HIS A 324 -1.96 -13.91 18.88
C HIS A 324 -1.43 -13.27 17.60
N PHE A 325 -0.12 -13.05 17.52
CA PHE A 325 0.56 -12.58 16.31
C PHE A 325 1.31 -13.71 15.61
N ASP A 326 1.07 -13.88 14.32
CA ASP A 326 1.98 -14.59 13.44
C ASP A 326 3.17 -13.70 13.12
N SER A 327 4.37 -14.19 13.44
CA SER A 327 5.61 -13.45 13.27
C SER A 327 6.33 -13.82 11.98
N LYS A 328 6.78 -12.83 11.22
CA LYS A 328 7.59 -13.01 10.00
C LYS A 328 8.78 -12.06 10.00
N MET A 329 9.92 -12.53 9.47
CA MET A 329 11.10 -11.70 9.28
C MET A 329 11.26 -11.39 7.79
N GLY A 330 11.67 -10.15 7.47
CA GLY A 330 11.90 -9.70 6.10
C GLY A 330 11.21 -8.37 5.80
N TYR A 331 11.33 -7.92 4.55
CA TYR A 331 10.66 -6.72 4.07
C TYR A 331 9.17 -6.98 3.84
N MET A 332 8.32 -6.14 4.41
CA MET A 332 6.87 -6.15 4.17
C MET A 332 6.52 -5.14 3.08
N PRO A 333 5.54 -5.40 2.20
CA PRO A 333 5.07 -4.40 1.23
C PRO A 333 4.21 -3.32 1.91
N SER A 334 4.83 -2.50 2.75
CA SER A 334 4.24 -1.37 3.47
C SER A 334 5.32 -0.35 3.84
N ASP A 335 4.96 0.80 4.40
CA ASP A 335 5.81 1.95 4.65
C ASP A 335 7.08 1.65 5.47
N CYS A 336 7.05 0.68 6.39
CA CYS A 336 8.24 0.23 7.13
C CYS A 336 9.38 -0.21 6.22
N THR A 337 9.08 -0.69 5.02
CA THR A 337 10.11 -1.10 4.05
C THR A 337 10.96 0.07 3.58
N SER A 338 10.38 1.26 3.40
CA SER A 338 11.17 2.45 3.06
C SER A 338 12.21 2.78 4.11
N PHE A 339 11.87 2.68 5.40
CA PHE A 339 12.82 2.87 6.50
C PHE A 339 13.89 1.78 6.50
N ALA A 340 13.49 0.51 6.41
CA ALA A 340 14.45 -0.61 6.40
C ALA A 340 15.42 -0.59 5.21
N LEU A 341 14.96 -0.15 4.03
CA LEU A 341 15.81 0.05 2.85
C LEU A 341 16.79 1.22 3.00
N ASN A 342 16.58 2.09 3.98
CA ASN A 342 17.48 3.16 4.39
C ASN A 342 18.21 2.86 5.71
N ASP A 343 18.37 1.56 6.04
CA ASP A 343 19.15 1.05 7.17
C ASP A 343 18.59 1.43 8.55
N VAL A 344 17.32 1.77 8.64
CA VAL A 344 16.60 1.97 9.90
C VAL A 344 15.89 0.66 10.28
N PRO A 345 16.15 0.07 11.47
CA PRO A 345 15.37 -1.06 11.95
C PRO A 345 13.88 -0.76 11.89
N ALA A 346 13.08 -1.68 11.32
CA ALA A 346 11.68 -1.43 11.10
C ALA A 346 10.81 -2.67 11.34
N MET A 347 9.60 -2.45 11.82
CA MET A 347 8.60 -3.50 12.01
C MET A 347 7.22 -2.99 11.62
N SER A 348 6.30 -3.92 11.37
CA SER A 348 4.91 -3.59 11.06
C SER A 348 3.94 -4.54 11.74
N PHE A 349 2.89 -3.97 12.31
CA PHE A 349 1.69 -4.71 12.74
C PHE A 349 0.61 -4.61 11.68
N GLY A 350 -0.11 -5.70 11.47
CA GLY A 350 -1.22 -5.72 10.53
C GLY A 350 -2.10 -6.95 10.70
N THR A 351 -3.10 -7.08 9.86
CA THR A 351 -4.00 -8.24 9.85
C THR A 351 -4.13 -8.81 8.44
N ASP A 352 -4.42 -10.09 8.37
CA ASP A 352 -4.73 -10.82 7.13
C ASP A 352 -6.14 -11.41 7.26
N SER A 353 -7.02 -11.04 6.35
CA SER A 353 -8.40 -11.52 6.36
C SER A 353 -8.51 -12.92 5.75
N PRO A 354 -9.37 -13.80 6.29
CA PRO A 354 -9.63 -15.08 5.67
C PRO A 354 -10.31 -14.91 4.30
N ARG A 355 -10.19 -15.91 3.44
CA ARG A 355 -10.88 -15.90 2.14
C ARG A 355 -12.38 -15.66 2.30
N GLY A 356 -12.92 -14.68 1.60
CA GLY A 356 -14.32 -14.27 1.69
C GLY A 356 -14.66 -13.43 2.93
N GLY A 357 -13.64 -12.98 3.69
CA GLY A 357 -13.76 -12.00 4.77
C GLY A 357 -13.66 -10.56 4.24
N ALA A 358 -13.06 -9.65 5.02
CA ALA A 358 -12.83 -8.28 4.60
C ALA A 358 -11.91 -8.24 3.34
N GLU A 359 -12.17 -7.32 2.43
CA GLU A 359 -11.52 -7.20 1.13
C GLU A 359 -11.01 -5.77 0.95
N ILE A 360 -9.68 -5.62 0.85
CA ILE A 360 -9.02 -4.34 0.59
C ILE A 360 -9.11 -3.94 -0.88
N HIS A 361 -8.75 -2.70 -1.19
CA HIS A 361 -8.66 -2.16 -2.55
C HIS A 361 -9.98 -2.27 -3.34
N SER A 362 -11.11 -2.19 -2.63
CA SER A 362 -12.45 -2.31 -3.21
C SER A 362 -13.47 -1.46 -2.46
N ARG A 363 -14.68 -1.31 -3.04
CA ARG A 363 -15.83 -0.68 -2.34
C ARG A 363 -16.24 -1.37 -1.05
N ARG A 364 -15.75 -2.59 -0.80
CA ARG A 364 -16.10 -3.37 0.40
C ARG A 364 -15.24 -2.99 1.59
N ASP A 365 -14.17 -2.23 1.40
CA ASP A 365 -13.39 -1.68 2.50
C ASP A 365 -14.08 -0.43 3.06
N THR A 366 -15.01 -0.67 3.95
CA THR A 366 -15.86 0.33 4.61
C THR A 366 -15.86 0.15 6.12
N MET A 367 -16.50 1.06 6.83
CA MET A 367 -16.71 0.90 8.29
C MET A 367 -17.44 -0.38 8.68
N ASP A 368 -18.16 -1.03 7.75
CA ASP A 368 -18.90 -2.27 8.02
C ASP A 368 -17.99 -3.48 8.30
N VAL A 369 -16.74 -3.46 7.81
CA VAL A 369 -15.76 -4.53 8.09
C VAL A 369 -14.99 -4.29 9.40
N MET A 370 -15.11 -3.09 9.96
CA MET A 370 -14.39 -2.70 11.17
C MET A 370 -15.17 -3.08 12.43
N ASP A 371 -14.46 -3.64 13.41
CA ASP A 371 -15.02 -3.89 14.73
C ASP A 371 -14.42 -2.96 15.79
N LYS A 372 -15.28 -2.28 16.55
CA LYS A 372 -14.84 -1.30 17.54
C LYS A 372 -14.10 -1.91 18.72
N ASP A 373 -14.48 -3.12 19.15
CA ASP A 373 -13.88 -3.78 20.31
C ASP A 373 -12.53 -4.42 19.91
N GLU A 374 -12.43 -4.96 18.67
CA GLU A 374 -11.15 -5.42 18.10
C GLU A 374 -10.18 -4.25 17.91
N LEU A 375 -10.62 -3.15 17.31
CA LEU A 375 -9.78 -1.96 17.13
C LEU A 375 -9.31 -1.41 18.49
N GLU A 376 -10.20 -1.33 19.49
CA GLU A 376 -9.83 -0.91 20.83
C GLU A 376 -8.80 -1.84 21.49
N THR A 377 -8.97 -3.16 21.31
CA THR A 377 -8.05 -4.17 21.84
C THR A 377 -6.65 -4.01 21.24
N ILE A 378 -6.56 -3.87 19.91
CA ILE A 378 -5.27 -3.71 19.23
C ILE A 378 -4.62 -2.37 19.59
N VAL A 379 -5.38 -1.28 19.65
CA VAL A 379 -4.87 0.05 20.04
C VAL A 379 -4.30 0.04 21.45
N ASN A 380 -5.00 -0.56 22.42
CA ASN A 380 -4.51 -0.69 23.79
C ASN A 380 -3.20 -1.48 23.87
N PHE A 381 -3.10 -2.57 23.12
CA PHE A 381 -1.84 -3.31 22.99
C PHE A 381 -0.75 -2.43 22.38
N CYS A 382 -1.03 -1.71 21.28
CA CYS A 382 -0.06 -0.88 20.56
C CYS A 382 0.48 0.24 21.46
N CYS A 383 -0.38 0.92 22.23
CA CYS A 383 0.06 1.92 23.21
C CYS A 383 0.94 1.32 24.28
N ALA A 384 0.57 0.15 24.83
CA ALA A 384 1.38 -0.53 25.84
C ALA A 384 2.73 -1.01 25.28
N PHE A 385 2.78 -1.53 24.07
CA PHE A 385 4.01 -1.93 23.39
C PHE A 385 4.90 -0.71 23.08
N ALA A 386 4.32 0.35 22.53
CA ALA A 386 5.01 1.61 22.26
C ALA A 386 5.64 2.19 23.53
N SER A 387 4.87 2.18 24.64
CA SER A 387 5.36 2.66 25.94
C SER A 387 6.58 1.88 26.43
N ASP A 388 6.60 0.56 26.29
CA ASP A 388 7.76 -0.26 26.70
C ASP A 388 9.01 0.08 25.89
N VAL A 389 8.89 0.22 24.57
CA VAL A 389 10.01 0.53 23.66
C VAL A 389 10.54 1.93 23.93
N VAL A 390 9.63 2.92 23.93
CA VAL A 390 9.98 4.35 24.06
C VAL A 390 10.57 4.67 25.42
N ASN A 391 10.06 4.04 26.49
CA ASN A 391 10.46 4.32 27.86
C ASN A 391 11.48 3.33 28.42
N ALA A 392 12.00 2.40 27.60
CA ALA A 392 13.04 1.47 28.02
C ALA A 392 14.28 2.21 28.55
N VAL A 393 14.83 1.73 29.68
CA VAL A 393 16.01 2.36 30.32
C VAL A 393 17.25 2.31 29.43
N ILE A 394 17.43 1.18 28.75
CA ILE A 394 18.51 0.97 27.75
C ILE A 394 17.79 0.77 26.41
N ASN A 395 18.40 1.27 25.31
CA ASN A 395 17.87 0.99 23.97
C ASN A 395 17.79 -0.53 23.76
N PRO A 396 16.58 -1.09 23.59
CA PRO A 396 16.40 -2.53 23.43
C PRO A 396 16.60 -2.98 21.98
N ILE A 397 16.82 -2.06 21.04
CA ILE A 397 16.86 -2.32 19.60
C ILE A 397 18.31 -2.27 19.10
N PRO A 398 18.90 -3.39 18.66
CA PRO A 398 20.15 -3.36 17.90
C PRO A 398 20.00 -2.51 16.64
N SER A 399 21.01 -1.68 16.35
CA SER A 399 21.01 -0.78 15.19
C SER A 399 21.15 -1.50 13.86
N GLU A 400 21.60 -2.75 13.87
CA GLU A 400 21.86 -3.53 12.66
C GLU A 400 20.64 -4.36 12.27
N ILE A 401 20.26 -4.28 10.99
CA ILE A 401 19.27 -5.19 10.38
C ILE A 401 19.99 -6.52 10.08
N PRO A 402 19.39 -7.69 10.42
CA PRO A 402 19.98 -8.99 10.17
C PRO A 402 20.44 -9.20 8.71
N GLU A 403 21.60 -9.85 8.54
CA GLU A 403 22.24 -10.02 7.22
C GLU A 403 21.40 -10.82 6.23
N ASP A 404 20.66 -11.79 6.69
CA ASP A 404 19.73 -12.58 5.85
C ASP A 404 18.62 -11.72 5.24
N ILE A 405 18.21 -10.64 5.89
CA ILE A 405 17.27 -9.65 5.38
C ILE A 405 17.99 -8.70 4.41
N THR A 406 19.13 -8.12 4.83
CA THR A 406 19.83 -7.12 4.02
C THR A 406 20.36 -7.67 2.70
N LYS A 407 20.63 -8.99 2.59
CA LYS A 407 20.96 -9.66 1.32
C LYS A 407 19.92 -9.47 0.22
N THR A 408 18.65 -9.26 0.58
CA THR A 408 17.55 -9.09 -0.38
C THR A 408 17.22 -7.62 -0.64
N LYS A 409 17.99 -6.68 -0.09
CA LYS A 409 17.75 -5.23 -0.15
C LYS A 409 17.61 -4.71 -1.59
N GLU A 410 18.57 -5.04 -2.45
CA GLU A 410 18.56 -4.55 -3.83
C GLU A 410 17.43 -5.16 -4.69
N ASP A 411 17.10 -6.43 -4.46
CA ASP A 411 15.98 -7.07 -5.14
C ASP A 411 14.65 -6.48 -4.65
N THR A 412 14.56 -6.14 -3.36
CA THR A 412 13.39 -5.47 -2.79
C THR A 412 13.21 -4.07 -3.36
N LYS A 413 14.29 -3.26 -3.46
CA LYS A 413 14.24 -1.95 -4.13
C LYS A 413 13.72 -2.07 -5.57
N LYS A 414 14.25 -3.02 -6.34
CA LYS A 414 13.78 -3.28 -7.71
C LYS A 414 12.30 -3.64 -7.72
N LYS A 415 11.87 -4.56 -6.85
CA LYS A 415 10.47 -5.02 -6.77
C LYS A 415 9.50 -3.86 -6.51
N PHE A 416 9.84 -2.91 -5.65
CA PHE A 416 9.01 -1.75 -5.33
C PHE A 416 9.26 -0.54 -6.24
N GLY A 417 10.27 -0.57 -7.12
CA GLY A 417 10.64 0.57 -7.96
C GLY A 417 11.21 1.75 -7.18
N LEU A 418 11.83 1.49 -6.02
CA LEU A 418 12.42 2.48 -5.11
C LEU A 418 13.92 2.66 -5.43
N TYR A 419 14.28 3.80 -6.05
CA TYR A 419 15.65 4.09 -6.51
C TYR A 419 16.15 5.45 -6.02
#